data_0dcc797443da630f2ab1d630150422a2
#
_entry.id   0dcc797443da630f2ab1d630150422a2
#
_cell.length_a   1.000
_cell.length_b   1.000
_cell.length_c   1.000
_cell.angle_alpha   90.00
_cell.angle_beta   90.00
_cell.angle_gamma   90.00
#
_symmetry.space_group_name_H-M   'P 1'
#
loop_
_entity.id
_entity.type
_entity.pdbx_description
1 polymer ?
#
loop_
_entity_poly.entity_id
_entity_poly.type
_entity_poly.pdbx_seq_one_letter_code
_entity_poly.pdbx_strand_id
1 'polypeptide(L)' 'MEITSLRNFINNAEPLTINAIINKEALKIECTHGNAVLLSEQDFLKLINSRENLEFISKI' A
#
# COMPACT_ATOMS: atom_id res chain seq x y z
N MET A 1 4.51 -9.48 -3.11
CA MET A 1 3.45 -8.47 -3.24
C MET A 1 2.29 -9.04 -4.02
N GLU A 2 1.12 -8.91 -3.48
CA GLU A 2 -0.09 -9.38 -4.15
C GLU A 2 -0.54 -8.37 -5.18
N ILE A 3 -1.13 -8.84 -6.28
CA ILE A 3 -1.54 -7.98 -7.37
C ILE A 3 -3.02 -8.19 -7.65
N THR A 4 -3.77 -7.10 -7.82
CA THR A 4 -5.17 -7.17 -8.15
C THR A 4 -5.52 -6.07 -9.15
N SER A 5 -6.62 -6.24 -9.85
CA SER A 5 -7.14 -5.19 -10.71
C SER A 5 -7.95 -4.19 -9.89
N LEU A 6 -8.09 -2.99 -10.42
CA LEU A 6 -8.91 -1.99 -9.73
C LEU A 6 -10.34 -2.46 -9.56
N ARG A 7 -10.91 -3.09 -10.58
CA ARG A 7 -12.29 -3.56 -10.48
C ARG A 7 -12.44 -4.62 -9.39
N ASN A 8 -11.50 -5.56 -9.34
CA ASN A 8 -11.56 -6.57 -8.28
C ASN A 8 -11.38 -5.94 -6.91
N PHE A 9 -10.50 -4.94 -6.81
CA PHE A 9 -10.31 -4.26 -5.55
C PHE A 9 -11.59 -3.54 -5.12
N ILE A 10 -12.27 -2.86 -6.05
CA ILE A 10 -13.50 -2.16 -5.71
C ILE A 10 -14.55 -3.15 -5.18
N ASN A 11 -14.65 -4.31 -5.82
CA ASN A 11 -15.64 -5.30 -5.42
C ASN A 11 -15.30 -5.98 -4.11
N ASN A 12 -14.03 -6.00 -3.74
CA ASN A 12 -13.57 -6.74 -2.56
C ASN A 12 -12.66 -5.89 -1.69
N ALA A 13 -12.94 -4.59 -1.62
CA ALA A 13 -12.03 -3.65 -0.98
C ALA A 13 -11.79 -3.99 0.48
N GLU A 14 -12.84 -4.31 1.21
CA GLU A 14 -12.70 -4.54 2.65
C GLU A 14 -11.84 -5.77 2.95
N PRO A 15 -12.15 -6.94 2.41
CA PRO A 15 -11.30 -8.10 2.71
C PRO A 15 -9.87 -7.95 2.19
N LEU A 16 -9.70 -7.33 1.03
CA LEU A 16 -8.35 -7.14 0.51
C LEU A 16 -7.54 -6.19 1.38
N THR A 17 -8.18 -5.13 1.87
CA THR A 17 -7.51 -4.19 2.75
C THR A 17 -7.16 -4.85 4.08
N ILE A 18 -8.08 -5.59 4.64
CA ILE A 18 -7.85 -6.28 5.91
C ILE A 18 -6.70 -7.27 5.77
N ASN A 19 -6.66 -8.02 4.68
CA ASN A 19 -5.59 -8.98 4.46
C ASN A 19 -4.23 -8.29 4.34
N ALA A 20 -4.19 -7.14 3.65
CA ALA A 20 -2.94 -6.41 3.53
C ALA A 20 -2.42 -5.97 4.89
N ILE A 21 -3.33 -5.56 5.77
CA ILE A 21 -2.95 -5.11 7.11
C ILE A 21 -2.52 -6.28 7.98
N ILE A 22 -3.31 -7.34 8.01
CA ILE A 22 -3.03 -8.48 8.89
C ILE A 22 -1.78 -9.22 8.46
N ASN A 23 -1.64 -9.46 7.17
CA ASN A 23 -0.50 -10.22 6.64
C ASN A 23 0.71 -9.36 6.41
N LYS A 24 0.59 -8.05 6.60
CA LYS A 24 1.67 -7.09 6.38
C LYS A 24 2.27 -7.26 5.00
N GLU A 25 1.40 -7.40 4.03
CA GLU A 25 1.80 -7.61 2.66
C GLU A 25 1.19 -6.53 1.78
N ALA A 26 2.04 -5.86 0.99
CA ALA A 26 1.56 -4.80 0.10
C ALA A 26 0.67 -5.38 -0.98
N LEU A 27 -0.31 -4.60 -1.39
CA LEU A 27 -1.24 -4.98 -2.47
C LEU A 27 -1.07 -3.99 -3.61
N LYS A 28 -0.69 -4.50 -4.77
CA LYS A 28 -0.57 -3.67 -5.96
C LYS A 28 -1.90 -3.68 -6.70
N ILE A 29 -2.43 -2.49 -6.94
CA ILE A 29 -3.71 -2.32 -7.63
C ILE A 29 -3.42 -1.76 -9.00
N GLU A 30 -3.72 -2.53 -10.03
CA GLU A 30 -3.44 -2.14 -11.41
C GLU A 30 -4.64 -1.43 -12.01
N CYS A 31 -4.40 -0.29 -12.63
CA CYS A 31 -5.44 0.39 -13.37
C CYS A 31 -4.84 1.04 -14.61
N THR A 32 -5.72 1.62 -15.43
CA THR A 32 -5.30 2.09 -16.76
C THR A 32 -4.40 3.31 -16.71
N HIS A 33 -4.47 4.09 -15.65
CA HIS A 33 -3.68 5.32 -15.52
C HIS A 33 -2.43 5.14 -14.69
N GLY A 34 -2.11 3.92 -14.34
CA GLY A 34 -0.97 3.63 -13.51
C GLY A 34 -1.37 2.69 -12.40
N ASN A 35 -0.42 2.33 -11.57
CA ASN A 35 -0.66 1.36 -10.51
C ASN A 35 -0.58 2.05 -9.17
N ALA A 36 -1.38 1.55 -8.22
CA ALA A 36 -1.35 2.02 -6.85
C ALA A 36 -0.87 0.89 -5.96
N VAL A 37 -0.32 1.25 -4.80
CA VAL A 37 0.12 0.25 -3.83
C VAL A 37 -0.54 0.58 -2.50
N LEU A 38 -1.18 -0.43 -1.92
CA LEU A 38 -1.84 -0.33 -0.61
C LEU A 38 -0.97 -0.98 0.44
N LEU A 39 -0.67 -0.25 1.50
CA LEU A 39 0.11 -0.73 2.62
C LEU A 39 -0.64 -0.44 3.91
N SER A 40 -0.36 -1.22 4.95
CA SER A 40 -0.79 -0.80 6.27
C SER A 40 -0.03 0.47 6.65
N GLU A 41 -0.62 1.27 7.54
CA GLU A 41 0.05 2.47 8.00
C GLU A 41 1.36 2.12 8.69
N GLN A 42 1.38 1.05 9.45
CA GLN A 42 2.59 0.63 10.14
C GLN A 42 3.71 0.32 9.16
N ASP A 43 3.37 -0.39 8.08
CA ASP A 43 4.38 -0.73 7.07
C ASP A 43 4.88 0.51 6.36
N PHE A 44 3.98 1.45 6.09
CA PHE A 44 4.35 2.69 5.45
C PHE A 44 5.31 3.49 6.34
N LEU A 45 5.03 3.57 7.64
CA LEU A 45 5.89 4.28 8.56
C LEU A 45 7.26 3.64 8.68
N LYS A 46 7.31 2.30 8.67
CA LYS A 46 8.57 1.61 8.69
C LYS A 46 9.39 1.91 7.44
N LEU A 47 8.74 1.97 6.31
CA LEU A 47 9.43 2.26 5.06
C LEU A 47 10.08 3.63 5.11
N ILE A 48 9.35 4.64 5.58
CA ILE A 48 9.87 5.99 5.70
C ILE A 48 11.05 6.02 6.67
N ASN A 49 10.89 5.41 7.83
CA ASN A 49 11.91 5.47 8.86
C ASN A 49 13.17 4.70 8.47
N SER A 50 12.99 3.53 7.88
CA SER A 50 14.13 2.69 7.55
C SER A 50 14.99 3.30 6.46
N ARG A 51 14.42 4.15 5.64
CA ARG A 51 15.17 4.83 4.59
C ARG A 51 15.88 6.06 5.13
N GLU A 52 15.59 6.42 6.37
CA GLU A 52 16.15 7.62 6.95
C GLU A 52 15.89 8.82 6.06
N ASN A 53 14.69 8.90 5.60
CA ASN A 53 14.32 9.91 4.65
C ASN A 53 13.98 11.20 5.36
N LEU A 54 14.95 11.74 6.07
CA LEU A 54 14.75 12.95 6.87
C LEU A 54 14.39 14.13 6.00
N GLU A 55 14.98 14.17 4.81
CA GLU A 55 14.68 15.25 3.89
C GLU A 55 13.21 15.26 3.51
N PHE A 56 12.66 14.08 3.25
CA PHE A 56 11.26 13.97 2.93
C PHE A 56 10.39 14.44 4.10
N ILE A 57 10.75 14.01 5.29
CA ILE A 57 9.98 14.36 6.49
C ILE A 57 10.07 15.83 6.76
N SER A 58 11.24 16.40 6.60
CA SER A 58 11.43 17.81 6.93
C SER A 58 10.71 18.74 5.97
N LYS A 59 10.32 18.25 4.81
CA LYS A 59 9.59 19.07 3.86
C LYS A 59 8.09 19.07 4.12
N ILE A 60 7.64 18.19 4.96
CA ILE A 60 6.25 18.13 5.33
C ILE A 60 5.98 19.11 6.46
#